data_31f9c2d6a7244af2b21d7d6d798e44bb
#
_entry.id   31f9c2d6a7244af2b21d7d6d798e44bb
#
_cell.length_a   1.000
_cell.length_b   1.000
_cell.length_c   1.000
_cell.angle_alpha   90.00
_cell.angle_beta   90.00
_cell.angle_gamma   90.00
#
_symmetry.space_group_name_H-M   'P 1'
#
loop_
_entity.id
_entity.type
_entity.pdbx_description
1 polymer ?
#
loop_
_entity_poly.entity_id
_entity_poly.type
_entity_poly.pdbx_seq_one_letter_code
_entity_poly.pdbx_strand_id
1 'polypeptide(L)'
;MIKHIVCFKLKDKTKKEEAKSLLLSMRGKVPTVKALEAGTDFLSSPRSYDVFLSVVLEDKAALDAYQSDPYHVSVVKKFMHAEAESSVAVDFEIEDGRL
;
A
#
# COMPACT_ATOMS: atom_id res chain seq x y z
N MET A 1 -11.01 13.63 3.19
CA MET A 1 -9.84 12.79 2.90
C MET A 1 -10.27 11.39 2.51
N ILE A 2 -9.42 10.69 1.81
CA ILE A 2 -9.69 9.31 1.41
C ILE A 2 -8.63 8.38 1.97
N LYS A 3 -9.00 7.11 2.12
CA LYS A 3 -8.09 6.06 2.51
C LYS A 3 -8.05 5.00 1.40
N HIS A 4 -6.86 4.69 0.96
CA HIS A 4 -6.57 3.70 -0.07
C HIS A 4 -5.95 2.49 0.62
N ILE A 5 -6.65 1.35 0.60
CA ILE A 5 -6.19 0.13 1.25
C ILE A 5 -5.91 -0.92 0.20
N VAL A 6 -4.78 -1.59 0.33
CA VAL A 6 -4.42 -2.72 -0.54
C VAL A 6 -3.90 -3.85 0.34
N CYS A 7 -4.33 -5.05 0.03
CA CYS A 7 -3.76 -6.27 0.62
C CYS A 7 -3.12 -7.08 -0.50
N PHE A 8 -1.90 -7.55 -0.26
CA PHE A 8 -1.12 -8.29 -1.26
C PHE A 8 -0.91 -9.73 -0.80
N LYS A 9 -1.08 -10.66 -1.73
CA LYS A 9 -0.69 -12.04 -1.54
C LYS A 9 0.61 -12.25 -2.30
N LEU A 10 1.66 -12.71 -1.62
CA LEU A 10 2.98 -12.82 -2.21
C LEU A 10 3.22 -14.23 -2.76
N LYS A 11 3.97 -14.31 -3.86
CA LYS A 11 4.44 -15.58 -4.42
C LYS A 11 5.41 -16.24 -3.43
N ASP A 12 6.28 -15.45 -2.82
CA ASP A 12 7.28 -15.88 -1.84
C ASP A 12 7.00 -15.21 -0.50
N LYS A 13 6.49 -15.98 0.46
CA LYS A 13 6.10 -15.46 1.78
C LYS A 13 7.29 -14.95 2.58
N THR A 14 8.51 -15.37 2.27
CA THR A 14 9.70 -14.89 2.98
C THR A 14 10.01 -13.43 2.68
N LYS A 15 9.37 -12.85 1.67
CA LYS A 15 9.58 -11.46 1.28
C LYS A 15 8.62 -10.47 1.94
N LYS A 16 7.83 -10.91 2.92
CA LYS A 16 6.85 -10.03 3.59
C LYS A 16 7.50 -8.79 4.20
N GLU A 17 8.60 -8.96 4.94
CA GLU A 17 9.26 -7.83 5.60
C GLU A 17 9.92 -6.89 4.60
N GLU A 18 10.48 -7.41 3.54
CA GLU A 18 11.05 -6.60 2.45
C GLU A 18 9.95 -5.78 1.79
N ALA A 19 8.81 -6.40 1.50
CA ALA A 19 7.66 -5.70 0.91
C ALA A 19 7.15 -4.60 1.83
N LYS A 20 7.00 -4.88 3.13
CA LYS A 20 6.57 -3.89 4.11
C LYS A 20 7.53 -2.69 4.15
N SER A 21 8.83 -2.95 4.22
CA SER A 21 9.83 -1.90 4.26
C SER A 21 9.78 -1.03 3.02
N LEU A 22 9.57 -1.64 1.86
CA LEU A 22 9.49 -0.92 0.60
C LEU A 22 8.24 -0.02 0.57
N LEU A 23 7.10 -0.54 1.01
CA LEU A 23 5.87 0.26 1.09
C LEU A 23 6.05 1.45 2.04
N LEU A 24 6.67 1.22 3.21
CA LEU A 24 6.93 2.29 4.18
C LEU A 24 7.91 3.33 3.64
N SER A 25 8.76 2.96 2.68
CA SER A 25 9.72 3.89 2.08
C SER A 25 9.06 5.02 1.30
N MET A 26 7.77 4.89 0.97
CA MET A 26 7.04 5.97 0.31
C MET A 26 6.85 7.19 1.21
N ARG A 27 6.97 7.02 2.53
CA ARG A 27 6.87 8.12 3.47
C ARG A 27 8.03 9.09 3.22
N GLY A 28 7.69 10.34 2.88
CA GLY A 28 8.67 11.36 2.54
C GLY A 28 9.17 11.30 1.11
N LYS A 29 8.80 10.29 0.32
CA LYS A 29 9.20 10.16 -1.08
C LYS A 29 8.04 10.44 -2.03
N VAL A 30 6.80 10.21 -1.59
CA VAL A 30 5.60 10.45 -2.39
C VAL A 30 4.84 11.61 -1.76
N PRO A 31 4.87 12.81 -2.38
CA PRO A 31 4.38 14.03 -1.73
C PRO A 31 2.90 14.02 -1.34
N THR A 32 2.07 13.27 -2.08
CA THR A 32 0.63 13.25 -1.83
C THR A 32 0.22 12.42 -0.63
N VAL A 33 1.12 11.60 -0.09
CA VAL A 33 0.82 10.73 1.06
C VAL A 33 0.73 11.57 2.34
N LYS A 34 -0.44 11.55 2.99
CA LYS A 34 -0.68 12.24 4.26
C LYS A 34 -0.35 11.35 5.45
N ALA A 35 -0.71 10.07 5.36
CA ALA A 35 -0.42 9.08 6.39
C ALA A 35 -0.25 7.73 5.71
N LEU A 36 0.56 6.87 6.29
CA LEU A 36 0.92 5.60 5.69
C LEU A 36 1.09 4.55 6.78
N GLU A 37 0.47 3.40 6.58
CA GLU A 37 0.61 2.26 7.45
C GLU A 37 0.82 1.01 6.61
N ALA A 38 1.71 0.13 7.06
CA ALA A 38 1.91 -1.16 6.42
C ALA A 38 2.12 -2.22 7.51
N GLY A 39 1.68 -3.43 7.23
CA GLY A 39 1.80 -4.54 8.17
C GLY A 39 1.96 -5.85 7.45
N THR A 40 2.46 -6.85 8.17
CA THR A 40 2.61 -8.21 7.66
C THR A 40 1.71 -9.15 8.44
N ASP A 41 1.11 -10.12 7.73
CA ASP A 41 0.25 -11.11 8.35
C ASP A 41 1.06 -12.10 9.18
N PHE A 42 0.53 -12.49 10.35
CA PHE A 42 1.15 -13.52 11.19
C PHE A 42 0.32 -14.78 11.31
N LEU A 43 -0.95 -14.74 10.85
CA LEU A 43 -1.86 -15.86 11.09
C LEU A 43 -1.74 -16.97 10.06
N SER A 44 -1.46 -16.60 8.79
CA SER A 44 -1.31 -17.55 7.68
C SER A 44 -2.51 -18.48 7.50
N SER A 45 -3.73 -17.93 7.66
CA SER A 45 -4.96 -18.69 7.45
C SER A 45 -5.27 -18.82 5.96
N PRO A 46 -6.21 -19.70 5.57
CA PRO A 46 -6.63 -19.80 4.16
C PRO A 46 -7.18 -18.49 3.58
N ARG A 47 -7.65 -17.58 4.44
CA ARG A 47 -8.19 -16.28 4.02
C ARG A 47 -7.16 -15.16 4.09
N SER A 48 -5.98 -15.41 4.66
CA SER A 48 -4.98 -14.37 4.92
C SER A 48 -4.31 -13.93 3.63
N TYR A 49 -4.16 -12.60 3.48
CA TYR A 49 -3.19 -12.00 2.59
C TYR A 49 -1.90 -11.79 3.39
N ASP A 50 -0.82 -11.42 2.72
CA ASP A 50 0.49 -11.42 3.37
C ASP A 50 0.93 -10.05 3.85
N VAL A 51 0.57 -8.98 3.11
CA VAL A 51 0.99 -7.62 3.41
C VAL A 51 -0.19 -6.66 3.24
N PHE A 52 -0.32 -5.77 4.20
CA PHE A 52 -1.36 -4.74 4.24
C PHE A 52 -0.73 -3.37 4.00
N LEU A 53 -1.41 -2.54 3.21
CA LEU A 53 -1.05 -1.14 2.98
C LEU A 53 -2.27 -0.26 3.18
N SER A 54 -2.10 0.84 3.92
CA SER A 54 -3.10 1.89 4.06
C SER A 54 -2.44 3.23 3.78
N VAL A 55 -3.00 3.98 2.84
CA VAL A 55 -2.51 5.31 2.47
C VAL A 55 -3.64 6.30 2.62
N VAL A 56 -3.39 7.41 3.34
CA VAL A 56 -4.35 8.50 3.47
C VAL A 56 -3.94 9.61 2.52
N LEU A 57 -4.90 10.09 1.73
CA LEU A 57 -4.70 11.10 0.70
C LEU A 57 -5.77 12.19 0.86
N GLU A 58 -5.45 13.40 0.39
CA GLU A 58 -6.34 14.55 0.51
C GLU A 58 -7.70 14.34 -0.15
N ASP A 59 -7.66 13.86 -1.41
CA ASP A 59 -8.86 13.72 -2.25
C ASP A 59 -8.56 12.78 -3.42
N LYS A 60 -9.53 12.64 -4.32
CA LYS A 60 -9.40 11.77 -5.49
C LYS A 60 -8.31 12.23 -6.45
N ALA A 61 -8.09 13.55 -6.57
CA ALA A 61 -7.01 14.07 -7.41
C ALA A 61 -5.65 13.66 -6.84
N ALA A 62 -5.51 13.68 -5.51
CA ALA A 62 -4.28 13.21 -4.86
C ALA A 62 -4.07 11.71 -5.07
N LEU A 63 -5.15 10.91 -5.11
CA LEU A 63 -5.05 9.49 -5.42
C LEU A 63 -4.52 9.28 -6.84
N ASP A 64 -5.04 10.03 -7.81
CA ASP A 64 -4.56 9.94 -9.19
C ASP A 64 -3.07 10.29 -9.28
N ALA A 65 -2.66 11.36 -8.58
CA ALA A 65 -1.26 11.76 -8.54
C ALA A 65 -0.38 10.69 -7.87
N TYR A 66 -0.88 10.07 -6.81
CA TYR A 66 -0.21 8.97 -6.12
C TYR A 66 0.01 7.78 -7.06
N GLN A 67 -1.02 7.41 -7.85
CA GLN A 67 -0.94 6.27 -8.76
C GLN A 67 0.10 6.47 -9.86
N SER A 68 0.37 7.71 -10.26
CA SER A 68 1.34 8.03 -11.30
C SER A 68 2.65 8.62 -10.77
N ASP A 69 2.82 8.70 -9.45
CA ASP A 69 4.04 9.23 -8.84
C ASP A 69 5.25 8.42 -9.29
N PRO A 70 6.36 9.08 -9.71
CA PRO A 70 7.54 8.37 -10.22
C PRO A 70 8.14 7.36 -9.25
N TYR A 71 8.23 7.68 -7.96
CA TYR A 71 8.76 6.75 -6.98
C TYR A 71 7.83 5.56 -6.80
N HIS A 72 6.51 5.81 -6.68
CA HIS A 72 5.52 4.76 -6.55
C HIS A 72 5.56 3.81 -7.76
N VAL A 73 5.63 4.37 -8.98
CA VAL A 73 5.62 3.58 -10.20
C VAL A 73 6.92 2.80 -10.38
N SER A 74 8.07 3.47 -10.27
CA SER A 74 9.35 2.87 -10.66
C SER A 74 9.96 1.98 -9.58
N VAL A 75 9.59 2.18 -8.31
CA VAL A 75 10.15 1.42 -7.20
C VAL A 75 9.11 0.49 -6.60
N VAL A 76 7.99 1.04 -6.13
CA VAL A 76 6.99 0.28 -5.36
C VAL A 76 6.17 -0.64 -6.26
N LYS A 77 5.54 -0.10 -7.30
CA LYS A 77 4.73 -0.91 -8.22
C LYS A 77 5.57 -1.97 -8.91
N LYS A 78 6.78 -1.62 -9.31
CA LYS A 78 7.66 -2.56 -9.99
C LYS A 78 7.92 -3.79 -9.13
N PHE A 79 8.28 -3.57 -7.85
CA PHE A 79 8.52 -4.66 -6.92
C PHE A 79 7.24 -5.44 -6.65
N MET A 80 6.14 -4.76 -6.32
CA MET A 80 4.91 -5.44 -5.94
C MET A 80 4.30 -6.23 -7.11
N HIS A 81 4.37 -5.71 -8.34
CA HIS A 81 3.89 -6.46 -9.51
C HIS A 81 4.72 -7.72 -9.75
N ALA A 82 6.02 -7.67 -9.48
CA ALA A 82 6.89 -8.83 -9.65
C ALA A 82 6.64 -9.90 -8.58
N GLU A 83 6.40 -9.46 -7.32
CA GLU A 83 6.35 -10.36 -6.18
C GLU A 83 4.94 -10.76 -5.75
N ALA A 84 3.91 -10.02 -6.14
CA ALA A 84 2.54 -10.32 -5.73
C ALA A 84 1.91 -11.38 -6.64
N GLU A 85 1.31 -12.40 -6.03
CA GLU A 85 0.47 -13.37 -6.71
C GLU A 85 -0.88 -12.74 -7.05
N SER A 86 -1.44 -11.96 -6.10
CA SER A 86 -2.71 -11.27 -6.26
C SER A 86 -2.79 -10.12 -5.27
N SER A 87 -3.74 -9.21 -5.50
CA SER A 87 -4.02 -8.14 -4.57
C SER A 87 -5.49 -7.76 -4.61
N VAL A 88 -5.96 -7.13 -3.53
CA VAL A 88 -7.31 -6.56 -3.44
C VAL A 88 -7.19 -5.16 -2.89
N ALA A 89 -8.15 -4.31 -3.25
CA ALA A 89 -8.12 -2.91 -2.84
C ALA A 89 -9.50 -2.41 -2.46
N VAL A 90 -9.52 -1.46 -1.53
CA VAL A 90 -10.73 -0.70 -1.18
C VAL A 90 -10.32 0.76 -1.03
N ASP A 91 -11.05 1.65 -1.69
CA ASP A 91 -10.84 3.08 -1.62
C ASP A 91 -12.13 3.74 -1.11
N PHE A 92 -12.03 4.53 -0.05
CA PHE A 92 -13.21 5.11 0.56
C PHE A 92 -12.91 6.46 1.21
N GLU A 93 -13.95 7.26 1.38
CA GLU A 93 -13.83 8.54 2.07
C GLU A 93 -13.89 8.34 3.57
N ILE A 94 -12.99 9.02 4.29
CA ILE A 94 -12.97 9.03 5.75
C ILE A 94 -13.32 10.41 6.26
N GLU A 95 -13.83 10.47 7.50
CA GLU A 95 -14.09 11.73 8.15
C GLU A 95 -12.78 12.42 8.54
N ASP A 96 -12.75 13.74 8.41
CA ASP A 96 -11.59 14.52 8.83
C ASP A 96 -11.28 14.26 10.31
N GLY A 97 -9.98 14.08 10.59
CA GLY A 97 -9.54 13.80 11.95
C GLY A 97 -9.48 12.32 12.30
N ARG A 98 -9.86 11.44 11.40
CA ARG A 98 -9.78 9.98 11.60
C ARG A 98 -8.59 9.38 10.85
N LEU A 99 -7.47 9.98 11.03
CA LEU A 99 -6.22 9.49 10.42
C LEU A 99 -5.53 8.41 11.31
#